data_f4ec37fd594b329126f1f57e440fbddb
#
_entry.id   f4ec37fd594b329126f1f57e440fbddb
#
_cell.length_a   1.000
_cell.length_b   1.000
_cell.length_c   1.000
_cell.angle_alpha   90.00
_cell.angle_beta   90.00
_cell.angle_gamma   90.00
#
_symmetry.space_group_name_H-M   'P 1'
#
loop_
_entity.id
_entity.type
_entity.pdbx_description
1 polymer ?
#
loop_
_entity_poly.entity_id
_entity_poly.type
_entity_poly.pdbx_seq_one_letter_code
_entity_poly.pdbx_strand_id
1 'polypeptide(L)'
;ITSCTNTSNPSVMIAAGLVAKKAIDLGLKVKPWVKTSLAPGSKVVSDYLDKAGLTQHLDMLGFNTVGYGCTTCIGNSGPLDEWVSNEIKMNNLTVCSVLSGNRNFEGRVHQEVKANFLASPPLVVAYSIAGNININLTNNSLGKSKTGKDVFLKDLWPTNIEINKTLSSCLTPDMFKERYQEIYKGDDNWKSINNSKNTTYDWNVTSTYIKHPPFFNPENKFELKDISDARILALLGDSVTTDHISPAGSIKEDSPAGAYLTDRQINSRNFNSYGSRRGNHEIMMRGTFANIRIKNKILDNVEGGYTKSFISNKQMSIYEAAQEYIKSNIDTVIIAGKEYGTGSSRDWAAKGTRLLGVRAVISESFERIHRSNLIGMGVLPLEFMNDENKTNLNILGDETVSIFGLSELKPGTLLSCKINSVEVKNIKLKCRIDTNKELEYYKAGGI
;
A
#
# COMPACT_ATOMS: atom_id res chain seq x y z
N ILE A 1 3.46 -14.22 -9.83
CA ILE A 1 2.51 -13.80 -10.90
C ILE A 1 1.29 -13.19 -10.19
N THR A 2 0.91 -11.97 -10.54
CA THR A 2 -0.16 -11.25 -9.85
C THR A 2 -1.16 -10.65 -10.82
N SER A 3 -2.40 -10.47 -10.36
CA SER A 3 -3.49 -9.91 -11.14
C SER A 3 -3.24 -8.43 -11.45
N CYS A 4 -3.16 -8.14 -12.70
CA CYS A 4 -3.30 -6.81 -13.29
C CYS A 4 -3.67 -7.02 -14.76
N THR A 5 -3.46 -6.05 -15.62
CA THR A 5 -3.78 -6.12 -17.06
C THR A 5 -3.19 -7.38 -17.73
N ASN A 6 -1.98 -7.78 -17.36
CA ASN A 6 -1.31 -8.96 -17.94
C ASN A 6 -2.04 -10.28 -17.64
N THR A 7 -2.57 -10.47 -16.45
CA THR A 7 -3.28 -11.72 -16.09
C THR A 7 -4.72 -11.76 -16.63
N SER A 8 -5.21 -10.66 -17.20
CA SER A 8 -6.48 -10.63 -17.93
C SER A 8 -6.34 -11.16 -19.36
N ASN A 9 -5.10 -11.32 -19.85
CA ASN A 9 -4.84 -11.86 -21.19
C ASN A 9 -4.53 -13.37 -21.09
N PRO A 10 -5.43 -14.25 -21.56
CA PRO A 10 -5.23 -15.69 -21.45
C PRO A 10 -3.96 -16.19 -22.17
N SER A 11 -3.56 -15.54 -23.27
CA SER A 11 -2.38 -15.95 -24.03
C SER A 11 -1.08 -15.89 -23.21
N VAL A 12 -0.91 -14.82 -22.40
CA VAL A 12 0.30 -14.68 -21.58
C VAL A 12 0.28 -15.60 -20.36
N MET A 13 -0.89 -15.95 -19.84
CA MET A 13 -1.04 -16.90 -18.76
C MET A 13 -0.77 -18.34 -19.24
N ILE A 14 -1.31 -18.71 -20.41
CA ILE A 14 -0.98 -19.98 -21.08
C ILE A 14 0.52 -20.05 -21.38
N ALA A 15 1.11 -18.96 -21.88
CA ALA A 15 2.57 -18.92 -22.12
C ALA A 15 3.36 -19.16 -20.83
N ALA A 16 2.99 -18.59 -19.71
CA ALA A 16 3.63 -18.85 -18.41
C ALA A 16 3.53 -20.32 -17.99
N GLY A 17 2.34 -20.91 -18.13
CA GLY A 17 2.12 -22.33 -17.86
C GLY A 17 2.94 -23.24 -18.78
N LEU A 18 3.06 -22.91 -20.08
CA LEU A 18 3.89 -23.67 -21.03
C LEU A 18 5.39 -23.55 -20.72
N VAL A 19 5.88 -22.38 -20.31
CA VAL A 19 7.26 -22.21 -19.81
C VAL A 19 7.50 -23.08 -18.59
N ALA A 20 6.56 -23.08 -17.62
CA ALA A 20 6.65 -23.91 -16.43
C ALA A 20 6.68 -25.41 -16.80
N LYS A 21 5.80 -25.84 -17.71
CA LYS A 21 5.76 -27.23 -18.19
C LYS A 21 7.10 -27.66 -18.82
N LYS A 22 7.61 -26.90 -19.79
CA LYS A 22 8.89 -27.23 -20.45
C LYS A 22 10.05 -27.22 -19.45
N ALA A 23 10.05 -26.32 -18.48
CA ALA A 23 11.07 -26.28 -17.42
C ALA A 23 11.05 -27.57 -16.57
N ILE A 24 9.87 -27.98 -16.11
CA ILE A 24 9.68 -29.20 -15.31
C ILE A 24 10.07 -30.45 -16.13
N ASP A 25 9.66 -30.52 -17.40
CA ASP A 25 9.99 -31.65 -18.31
C ASP A 25 11.51 -31.80 -18.45
N LEU A 26 12.23 -30.67 -18.53
CA LEU A 26 13.69 -30.63 -18.57
C LEU A 26 14.36 -30.82 -17.20
N GLY A 27 13.60 -30.79 -16.10
CA GLY A 27 14.10 -31.02 -14.74
C GLY A 27 14.59 -29.77 -14.02
N LEU A 28 14.28 -28.59 -14.53
CA LEU A 28 14.58 -27.33 -13.85
C LEU A 28 13.71 -27.16 -12.61
N LYS A 29 14.24 -26.44 -11.62
CA LYS A 29 13.57 -26.11 -10.35
C LYS A 29 13.80 -24.65 -10.01
N VAL A 30 12.90 -24.07 -9.27
CA VAL A 30 13.08 -22.76 -8.63
C VAL A 30 14.16 -22.87 -7.57
N LYS A 31 14.97 -21.82 -7.40
CA LYS A 31 16.02 -21.79 -6.38
C LYS A 31 15.40 -21.71 -4.98
N PRO A 32 16.00 -22.34 -3.96
CA PRO A 32 15.42 -22.44 -2.62
C PRO A 32 15.18 -21.08 -1.93
N TRP A 33 15.92 -20.04 -2.31
CA TRP A 33 15.76 -18.68 -1.78
C TRP A 33 14.70 -17.84 -2.50
N VAL A 34 14.05 -18.37 -3.54
CA VAL A 34 13.04 -17.66 -4.32
C VAL A 34 11.66 -18.08 -3.88
N LYS A 35 10.90 -17.12 -3.34
CA LYS A 35 9.47 -17.29 -3.06
C LYS A 35 8.66 -17.01 -4.32
N THR A 36 7.82 -17.95 -4.72
CA THR A 36 6.88 -17.83 -5.83
C THR A 36 5.43 -17.78 -5.33
N SER A 37 4.54 -17.16 -6.08
CA SER A 37 3.10 -17.14 -5.82
C SER A 37 2.31 -16.80 -7.08
N LEU A 38 1.07 -17.26 -7.14
CA LEU A 38 0.12 -16.96 -8.21
C LEU A 38 -1.14 -16.31 -7.62
N ALA A 39 -1.52 -15.14 -8.12
CA ALA A 39 -2.77 -14.47 -7.80
C ALA A 39 -3.50 -14.11 -9.09
N PRO A 40 -4.33 -15.01 -9.65
CA PRO A 40 -5.04 -14.78 -10.89
C PRO A 40 -6.07 -13.65 -10.79
N GLY A 41 -6.45 -13.05 -11.92
CA GLY A 41 -7.46 -11.99 -11.99
C GLY A 41 -8.87 -12.46 -11.64
N SER A 42 -9.18 -13.71 -11.92
CA SER A 42 -10.47 -14.32 -11.63
C SER A 42 -10.35 -15.84 -11.56
N LYS A 43 -11.40 -16.51 -11.06
CA LYS A 43 -11.47 -17.97 -11.03
C LYS A 43 -11.44 -18.59 -12.44
N VAL A 44 -11.91 -17.90 -13.48
CA VAL A 44 -11.84 -18.37 -14.87
C VAL A 44 -10.39 -18.62 -15.32
N VAL A 45 -9.42 -17.84 -14.80
CA VAL A 45 -8.00 -18.08 -15.09
C VAL A 45 -7.54 -19.42 -14.55
N SER A 46 -7.92 -19.78 -13.34
CA SER A 46 -7.64 -21.11 -12.77
C SER A 46 -8.30 -22.19 -13.60
N ASP A 47 -9.56 -22.02 -13.98
CA ASP A 47 -10.31 -23.02 -14.75
C ASP A 47 -9.66 -23.36 -16.09
N TYR A 48 -9.23 -22.35 -16.88
CA TYR A 48 -8.60 -22.64 -18.17
C TYR A 48 -7.17 -23.17 -18.01
N LEU A 49 -6.42 -22.80 -16.97
CA LEU A 49 -5.12 -23.37 -16.65
C LEU A 49 -5.24 -24.84 -16.24
N ASP A 50 -6.25 -25.17 -15.42
CA ASP A 50 -6.57 -26.56 -15.03
C ASP A 50 -6.95 -27.40 -16.24
N LYS A 51 -7.86 -26.90 -17.08
CA LYS A 51 -8.30 -27.58 -18.31
C LYS A 51 -7.16 -27.76 -19.31
N ALA A 52 -6.20 -26.85 -19.34
CA ALA A 52 -4.99 -26.96 -20.14
C ALA A 52 -3.94 -27.90 -19.52
N GLY A 53 -4.14 -28.40 -18.30
CA GLY A 53 -3.18 -29.22 -17.57
C GLY A 53 -1.89 -28.47 -17.17
N LEU A 54 -1.98 -27.13 -17.01
CA LEU A 54 -0.82 -26.29 -16.74
C LEU A 54 -0.66 -25.93 -15.27
N THR A 55 -1.73 -25.97 -14.47
CA THR A 55 -1.72 -25.64 -13.03
C THR A 55 -0.70 -26.49 -12.29
N GLN A 56 -0.71 -27.81 -12.49
CA GLN A 56 0.23 -28.71 -11.83
C GLN A 56 1.71 -28.36 -12.07
N HIS A 57 2.06 -27.85 -13.25
CA HIS A 57 3.44 -27.47 -13.56
C HIS A 57 3.82 -26.14 -12.91
N LEU A 58 2.86 -25.20 -12.80
CA LEU A 58 3.03 -23.98 -12.03
C LEU A 58 3.21 -24.27 -10.54
N ASP A 59 2.38 -25.17 -9.98
CA ASP A 59 2.46 -25.61 -8.58
C ASP A 59 3.79 -26.30 -8.26
N MET A 60 4.30 -27.14 -9.17
CA MET A 60 5.61 -27.77 -9.02
C MET A 60 6.78 -26.78 -8.98
N LEU A 61 6.61 -25.58 -9.55
CA LEU A 61 7.53 -24.44 -9.42
C LEU A 61 7.16 -23.52 -8.24
N GLY A 62 6.21 -23.91 -7.40
CA GLY A 62 5.77 -23.17 -6.23
C GLY A 62 4.84 -21.98 -6.53
N PHE A 63 4.35 -21.82 -7.77
CA PHE A 63 3.36 -20.83 -8.14
C PHE A 63 1.94 -21.22 -7.71
N ASN A 64 1.78 -21.55 -6.42
CA ASN A 64 0.48 -21.89 -5.84
C ASN A 64 -0.43 -20.67 -5.81
N THR A 65 -1.74 -20.87 -6.01
CA THR A 65 -2.73 -19.81 -5.92
C THR A 65 -2.89 -19.36 -4.47
N VAL A 66 -2.49 -18.12 -4.17
CA VAL A 66 -2.56 -17.51 -2.82
C VAL A 66 -3.77 -16.58 -2.66
N GLY A 67 -4.50 -16.32 -3.72
CA GLY A 67 -5.69 -15.46 -3.75
C GLY A 67 -6.00 -15.02 -5.16
N TYR A 68 -6.99 -14.15 -5.30
CA TYR A 68 -7.40 -13.57 -6.58
C TYR A 68 -7.31 -12.04 -6.53
N GLY A 69 -7.06 -11.44 -7.68
CA GLY A 69 -6.97 -9.99 -7.78
C GLY A 69 -5.59 -9.43 -7.35
N CYS A 70 -5.57 -8.22 -6.83
CA CYS A 70 -4.34 -7.48 -6.53
C CYS A 70 -3.60 -7.97 -5.25
N THR A 71 -3.47 -9.27 -5.05
CA THR A 71 -2.95 -9.87 -3.81
C THR A 71 -1.47 -9.53 -3.58
N THR A 72 -0.61 -9.88 -4.51
CA THR A 72 0.85 -9.67 -4.39
C THR A 72 1.22 -8.18 -4.40
N CYS A 73 0.58 -7.39 -5.25
CA CYS A 73 0.87 -5.95 -5.37
C CYS A 73 0.63 -5.14 -4.08
N ILE A 74 -0.10 -5.69 -3.12
CA ILE A 74 -0.42 -5.05 -1.82
C ILE A 74 0.17 -5.81 -0.63
N GLY A 75 1.13 -6.70 -0.87
CA GLY A 75 1.85 -7.40 0.19
C GLY A 75 1.11 -8.57 0.83
N ASN A 76 0.12 -9.16 0.16
CA ASN A 76 -0.68 -10.27 0.69
C ASN A 76 -0.23 -11.66 0.18
N SER A 77 0.96 -11.79 -0.38
CA SER A 77 1.53 -13.10 -0.77
C SER A 77 2.15 -13.86 0.41
N GLY A 78 2.04 -13.32 1.62
CA GLY A 78 2.60 -13.91 2.83
C GLY A 78 4.08 -13.55 3.06
N PRO A 79 4.63 -13.91 4.24
CA PRO A 79 6.01 -13.61 4.62
C PRO A 79 7.02 -14.40 3.79
N LEU A 80 8.27 -13.96 3.78
CA LEU A 80 9.40 -14.79 3.34
C LEU A 80 9.65 -15.90 4.35
N ASP A 81 10.35 -16.95 3.93
CA ASP A 81 10.82 -17.98 4.83
C ASP A 81 11.78 -17.36 5.87
N GLU A 82 11.71 -17.84 7.10
CA GLU A 82 12.44 -17.27 8.24
C GLU A 82 13.96 -17.22 7.98
N TRP A 83 14.53 -18.26 7.41
CA TRP A 83 15.94 -18.30 7.08
C TRP A 83 16.32 -17.25 6.02
N VAL A 84 15.46 -17.01 5.01
CA VAL A 84 15.67 -15.97 3.98
C VAL A 84 15.65 -14.59 4.62
N SER A 85 14.66 -14.33 5.48
CA SER A 85 14.56 -13.05 6.21
C SER A 85 15.77 -12.80 7.10
N ASN A 86 16.27 -13.85 7.76
CA ASN A 86 17.47 -13.77 8.61
C ASN A 86 18.72 -13.46 7.77
N GLU A 87 18.91 -14.14 6.64
CA GLU A 87 20.05 -13.87 5.74
C GLU A 87 20.02 -12.44 5.19
N ILE A 88 18.83 -11.94 4.82
CA ILE A 88 18.68 -10.55 4.35
C ILE A 88 19.13 -9.56 5.44
N LYS A 89 18.72 -9.77 6.69
CA LYS A 89 19.03 -8.89 7.82
C LYS A 89 20.50 -8.97 8.23
N MET A 90 21.01 -10.18 8.43
CA MET A 90 22.39 -10.38 8.92
C MET A 90 23.45 -9.89 7.94
N ASN A 91 23.20 -10.09 6.66
CA ASN A 91 24.16 -9.73 5.61
C ASN A 91 23.80 -8.42 4.87
N ASN A 92 22.79 -7.68 5.35
CA ASN A 92 22.27 -6.45 4.71
C ASN A 92 22.07 -6.59 3.20
N LEU A 93 21.47 -7.70 2.77
CA LEU A 93 21.31 -8.00 1.36
C LEU A 93 20.27 -7.07 0.70
N THR A 94 20.55 -6.70 -0.54
CA THR A 94 19.56 -6.06 -1.40
C THR A 94 18.89 -7.15 -2.23
N VAL A 95 17.64 -7.45 -1.87
CA VAL A 95 16.80 -8.41 -2.60
C VAL A 95 15.72 -7.68 -3.40
N CYS A 96 15.25 -8.34 -4.45
CA CYS A 96 14.24 -7.75 -5.35
C CYS A 96 13.08 -8.72 -5.58
N SER A 97 11.95 -8.17 -6.04
CA SER A 97 10.86 -8.94 -6.60
C SER A 97 10.75 -8.75 -8.10
N VAL A 98 10.28 -9.78 -8.80
CA VAL A 98 9.87 -9.73 -10.21
C VAL A 98 8.40 -10.13 -10.27
N LEU A 99 7.54 -9.23 -10.73
CA LEU A 99 6.09 -9.45 -10.70
C LEU A 99 5.40 -8.98 -11.98
N SER A 100 4.30 -9.63 -12.34
CA SER A 100 3.50 -9.28 -13.51
C SER A 100 2.41 -8.23 -13.21
N GLY A 101 2.67 -7.36 -12.24
CA GLY A 101 1.79 -6.27 -11.85
C GLY A 101 1.85 -5.06 -12.79
N ASN A 102 1.10 -4.02 -12.45
CA ASN A 102 1.14 -2.73 -13.15
C ASN A 102 1.82 -1.62 -12.32
N ARG A 103 2.21 -1.91 -11.09
CA ARG A 103 2.88 -0.98 -10.17
C ARG A 103 3.91 -1.74 -9.32
N ASN A 104 5.01 -1.09 -9.03
CA ASN A 104 6.17 -1.67 -8.35
C ASN A 104 6.70 -0.76 -7.25
N PHE A 105 5.82 -0.24 -6.38
CA PHE A 105 6.23 0.61 -5.28
C PHE A 105 7.02 -0.16 -4.23
N GLU A 106 8.14 0.42 -3.81
CA GLU A 106 8.98 -0.12 -2.75
C GLU A 106 8.23 -0.21 -1.42
N GLY A 107 8.50 -1.27 -0.67
CA GLY A 107 7.85 -1.56 0.60
C GLY A 107 6.39 -2.01 0.52
N ARG A 108 5.77 -1.94 -0.68
CA ARG A 108 4.37 -2.34 -0.88
C ARG A 108 4.21 -3.83 -1.14
N VAL A 109 5.07 -4.40 -1.97
CA VAL A 109 5.05 -5.84 -2.29
C VAL A 109 5.53 -6.65 -1.10
N HIS A 110 6.67 -6.26 -0.53
CA HIS A 110 7.23 -6.81 0.71
C HIS A 110 8.21 -5.81 1.34
N GLN A 111 8.19 -5.69 2.67
CA GLN A 111 9.02 -4.70 3.37
C GLN A 111 10.52 -4.96 3.29
N GLU A 112 10.93 -6.24 3.17
CA GLU A 112 12.33 -6.63 3.05
C GLU A 112 12.86 -6.56 1.61
N VAL A 113 11.99 -6.24 0.64
CA VAL A 113 12.35 -6.12 -0.78
C VAL A 113 12.60 -4.65 -1.12
N LYS A 114 13.84 -4.35 -1.54
CA LYS A 114 14.28 -2.97 -1.83
C LYS A 114 14.09 -2.54 -3.29
N ALA A 115 13.88 -3.47 -4.21
CA ALA A 115 13.66 -3.18 -5.62
C ALA A 115 12.59 -4.10 -6.22
N ASN A 116 11.74 -3.56 -7.10
CA ASN A 116 10.65 -4.32 -7.71
C ASN A 116 10.69 -4.13 -9.22
N PHE A 117 10.68 -5.23 -9.97
CA PHE A 117 10.74 -5.24 -11.43
C PHE A 117 9.43 -5.76 -11.99
N LEU A 118 8.93 -5.08 -13.03
CA LEU A 118 7.75 -5.53 -13.76
C LEU A 118 8.16 -6.38 -14.96
N ALA A 119 7.53 -7.53 -15.10
CA ALA A 119 7.75 -8.45 -16.20
C ALA A 119 6.45 -9.14 -16.62
N SER A 120 6.41 -9.70 -17.83
CA SER A 120 5.30 -10.54 -18.25
C SER A 120 5.25 -11.86 -17.44
N PRO A 121 4.08 -12.49 -17.28
CA PRO A 121 3.95 -13.77 -16.55
C PRO A 121 4.98 -14.85 -16.95
N PRO A 122 5.25 -15.14 -18.24
CA PRO A 122 6.27 -16.13 -18.61
C PRO A 122 7.70 -15.69 -18.20
N LEU A 123 8.03 -14.40 -18.23
CA LEU A 123 9.33 -13.92 -17.76
C LEU A 123 9.44 -14.02 -16.24
N VAL A 124 8.35 -13.83 -15.48
CA VAL A 124 8.33 -14.06 -14.03
C VAL A 124 8.71 -15.52 -13.72
N VAL A 125 8.18 -16.49 -14.48
CA VAL A 125 8.55 -17.89 -14.34
C VAL A 125 10.04 -18.08 -14.66
N ALA A 126 10.55 -17.49 -15.73
CA ALA A 126 11.96 -17.61 -16.11
C ALA A 126 12.91 -17.04 -15.03
N TYR A 127 12.62 -15.86 -14.48
CA TYR A 127 13.41 -15.26 -13.41
C TYR A 127 13.36 -16.07 -12.11
N SER A 128 12.24 -16.72 -11.79
CA SER A 128 12.14 -17.57 -10.60
C SER A 128 13.07 -18.80 -10.70
N ILE A 129 13.21 -19.37 -11.89
CA ILE A 129 14.12 -20.48 -12.18
C ILE A 129 15.57 -20.00 -12.11
N ALA A 130 15.86 -18.84 -12.71
CA ALA A 130 17.18 -18.23 -12.69
C ALA A 130 17.64 -17.90 -11.26
N GLY A 131 16.72 -17.39 -10.41
CA GLY A 131 17.00 -17.03 -9.01
C GLY A 131 17.92 -15.82 -8.84
N ASN A 132 18.17 -15.07 -9.91
CA ASN A 132 19.01 -13.88 -9.92
C ASN A 132 18.52 -12.88 -10.97
N ILE A 133 18.34 -11.62 -10.58
CA ILE A 133 17.88 -10.56 -11.49
C ILE A 133 18.99 -10.09 -12.45
N ASN A 134 20.25 -10.22 -12.07
CA ASN A 134 21.40 -9.79 -12.90
C ASN A 134 21.71 -10.74 -14.06
N ILE A 135 20.91 -11.80 -14.25
CA ILE A 135 21.08 -12.73 -15.36
C ILE A 135 20.70 -12.07 -16.69
N ASN A 136 21.49 -12.31 -17.72
CA ASN A 136 21.08 -12.03 -19.10
C ASN A 136 20.30 -13.24 -19.64
N LEU A 137 18.95 -13.13 -19.63
CA LEU A 137 18.06 -14.21 -20.05
C LEU A 137 18.24 -14.63 -21.51
N THR A 138 18.84 -13.80 -22.37
CA THR A 138 19.10 -14.12 -23.78
C THR A 138 20.29 -15.07 -23.92
N ASN A 139 21.35 -14.83 -23.15
CA ASN A 139 22.66 -15.44 -23.37
C ASN A 139 23.10 -16.40 -22.26
N ASN A 140 22.52 -16.29 -21.06
CA ASN A 140 22.90 -17.13 -19.93
C ASN A 140 21.94 -18.31 -19.77
N SER A 141 22.50 -19.43 -19.33
CA SER A 141 21.72 -20.61 -18.98
C SER A 141 20.89 -20.38 -17.72
N LEU A 142 19.63 -20.83 -17.73
CA LEU A 142 18.74 -20.85 -16.59
C LEU A 142 19.03 -21.99 -15.61
N GLY A 143 19.77 -23.00 -16.07
CA GLY A 143 20.15 -24.19 -15.31
C GLY A 143 20.51 -25.36 -16.21
N LYS A 144 20.70 -26.52 -15.60
CA LYS A 144 21.02 -27.74 -16.32
C LYS A 144 19.83 -28.69 -16.37
N SER A 145 19.62 -29.32 -17.53
CA SER A 145 18.63 -30.38 -17.73
C SER A 145 18.97 -31.64 -16.93
N LYS A 146 18.03 -32.58 -16.88
CA LYS A 146 18.25 -33.94 -16.32
C LYS A 146 19.45 -34.66 -16.94
N THR A 147 19.83 -34.31 -18.17
CA THR A 147 20.95 -34.86 -18.88
C THR A 147 22.27 -34.07 -18.75
N GLY A 148 22.26 -33.02 -17.91
CA GLY A 148 23.42 -32.15 -17.67
C GLY A 148 23.65 -31.05 -18.71
N LYS A 149 22.81 -30.94 -19.74
CA LYS A 149 22.90 -29.87 -20.76
C LYS A 149 22.37 -28.55 -20.22
N ASP A 150 23.03 -27.47 -20.64
CA ASP A 150 22.54 -26.13 -20.33
C ASP A 150 21.18 -25.81 -21.01
N VAL A 151 20.26 -25.24 -20.26
CA VAL A 151 18.93 -24.85 -20.72
C VAL A 151 18.84 -23.35 -20.75
N PHE A 152 18.47 -22.80 -21.88
CA PHE A 152 18.31 -21.36 -22.11
C PHE A 152 16.82 -20.96 -22.19
N LEU A 153 16.52 -19.67 -22.07
CA LEU A 153 15.15 -19.18 -22.19
C LEU A 153 14.49 -19.61 -23.51
N LYS A 154 15.23 -19.57 -24.61
CA LYS A 154 14.73 -20.00 -25.94
C LYS A 154 14.22 -21.45 -25.97
N ASP A 155 14.77 -22.32 -25.13
CA ASP A 155 14.37 -23.73 -25.07
C ASP A 155 13.04 -23.92 -24.33
N LEU A 156 12.69 -22.97 -23.49
CA LEU A 156 11.44 -22.93 -22.70
C LEU A 156 10.36 -22.11 -23.37
N TRP A 157 10.73 -21.13 -24.20
CA TRP A 157 9.78 -20.17 -24.75
C TRP A 157 8.79 -20.84 -25.71
N PRO A 158 7.47 -20.73 -25.45
CA PRO A 158 6.49 -21.33 -26.33
C PRO A 158 6.33 -20.54 -27.63
N THR A 159 6.07 -21.23 -28.73
CA THR A 159 5.68 -20.61 -29.99
C THR A 159 4.26 -20.10 -29.94
N ASN A 160 3.91 -19.13 -30.80
CA ASN A 160 2.54 -18.64 -30.93
C ASN A 160 1.57 -19.76 -31.34
N ILE A 161 2.04 -20.76 -32.10
CA ILE A 161 1.24 -21.92 -32.50
C ILE A 161 0.86 -22.77 -31.27
N GLU A 162 1.83 -23.05 -30.39
CA GLU A 162 1.58 -23.78 -29.13
C GLU A 162 0.59 -23.03 -28.23
N ILE A 163 0.77 -21.72 -28.07
CA ILE A 163 -0.10 -20.88 -27.26
C ILE A 163 -1.54 -20.91 -27.83
N ASN A 164 -1.71 -20.64 -29.12
CA ASN A 164 -3.03 -20.60 -29.76
C ASN A 164 -3.73 -21.95 -29.75
N LYS A 165 -3.00 -23.04 -29.97
CA LYS A 165 -3.55 -24.40 -29.91
C LYS A 165 -4.06 -24.72 -28.51
N THR A 166 -3.26 -24.41 -27.48
CA THR A 166 -3.65 -24.64 -26.08
C THR A 166 -4.85 -23.77 -25.72
N LEU A 167 -4.82 -22.48 -26.09
CA LEU A 167 -5.90 -21.53 -25.81
C LEU A 167 -7.23 -22.01 -26.40
N SER A 168 -7.23 -22.42 -27.68
CA SER A 168 -8.44 -22.91 -28.39
C SER A 168 -9.01 -24.19 -27.76
N SER A 169 -8.19 -25.00 -27.12
CA SER A 169 -8.61 -26.26 -26.48
C SER A 169 -9.20 -26.05 -25.07
N CYS A 170 -8.83 -24.99 -24.37
CA CYS A 170 -9.19 -24.82 -22.96
C CYS A 170 -10.14 -23.66 -22.68
N LEU A 171 -10.11 -22.57 -23.44
CA LEU A 171 -10.93 -21.40 -23.19
C LEU A 171 -12.23 -21.46 -24.00
N THR A 172 -13.37 -21.43 -23.29
CA THR A 172 -14.71 -21.45 -23.90
C THR A 172 -15.60 -20.36 -23.28
N PRO A 173 -16.58 -19.80 -24.05
CA PRO A 173 -17.54 -18.85 -23.52
C PRO A 173 -18.35 -19.39 -22.32
N ASP A 174 -18.59 -20.68 -22.29
CA ASP A 174 -19.41 -21.31 -21.24
C ASP A 174 -18.72 -21.27 -19.87
N MET A 175 -17.38 -21.32 -19.79
CA MET A 175 -16.65 -21.15 -18.53
C MET A 175 -16.98 -19.82 -17.83
N PHE A 176 -17.15 -18.75 -18.63
CA PHE A 176 -17.54 -17.45 -18.09
C PHE A 176 -18.98 -17.47 -17.61
N LYS A 177 -19.91 -18.06 -18.38
CA LYS A 177 -21.31 -18.16 -17.98
C LYS A 177 -21.47 -18.95 -16.69
N GLU A 178 -20.86 -20.11 -16.58
CA GLU A 178 -20.91 -20.98 -15.39
C GLU A 178 -20.41 -20.25 -14.15
N ARG A 179 -19.27 -19.55 -14.26
CA ARG A 179 -18.72 -18.80 -13.10
C ARG A 179 -19.58 -17.62 -12.68
N TYR A 180 -20.23 -16.92 -13.62
CA TYR A 180 -21.06 -15.77 -13.29
C TYR A 180 -22.48 -16.16 -12.86
N GLN A 181 -23.03 -17.31 -13.28
CA GLN A 181 -24.33 -17.80 -12.83
C GLN A 181 -24.36 -18.10 -11.32
N GLU A 182 -23.24 -18.50 -10.74
CA GLU A 182 -23.16 -18.88 -9.32
C GLU A 182 -22.63 -17.79 -8.40
N ILE A 183 -22.38 -16.59 -8.93
CA ILE A 183 -21.71 -15.51 -8.21
C ILE A 183 -22.40 -15.12 -6.89
N TYR A 184 -23.73 -15.29 -6.83
CA TYR A 184 -24.53 -14.98 -5.63
C TYR A 184 -24.72 -16.17 -4.69
N LYS A 185 -24.34 -17.39 -5.09
CA LYS A 185 -24.51 -18.57 -4.25
C LYS A 185 -23.44 -18.71 -3.18
N GLY A 186 -22.25 -18.22 -3.46
CA GLY A 186 -21.08 -18.38 -2.59
C GLY A 186 -20.64 -19.85 -2.44
N ASP A 187 -19.51 -20.04 -1.78
CA ASP A 187 -19.03 -21.37 -1.38
C ASP A 187 -19.63 -21.81 -0.04
N ASP A 188 -19.25 -22.99 0.44
CA ASP A 188 -19.80 -23.53 1.67
C ASP A 188 -19.37 -22.72 2.91
N ASN A 189 -18.18 -22.10 2.89
CA ASN A 189 -17.75 -21.19 3.94
C ASN A 189 -18.65 -19.95 3.99
N TRP A 190 -18.97 -19.37 2.81
CA TRP A 190 -19.89 -18.24 2.72
C TRP A 190 -21.29 -18.59 3.22
N LYS A 191 -21.80 -19.76 2.85
CA LYS A 191 -23.13 -20.26 3.28
C LYS A 191 -23.20 -20.57 4.77
N SER A 192 -22.07 -20.95 5.37
CA SER A 192 -21.98 -21.27 6.81
C SER A 192 -21.94 -20.05 7.72
N ILE A 193 -21.77 -18.83 7.15
CA ILE A 193 -21.77 -17.61 7.94
C ILE A 193 -23.16 -17.36 8.52
N ASN A 194 -23.27 -17.45 9.84
CA ASN A 194 -24.49 -17.08 10.55
C ASN A 194 -24.69 -15.57 10.50
N ASN A 195 -25.64 -15.11 9.71
CA ASN A 195 -26.06 -13.72 9.72
C ASN A 195 -27.01 -13.47 10.89
N SER A 196 -26.63 -12.58 11.80
CA SER A 196 -27.57 -12.03 12.76
C SER A 196 -28.65 -11.25 11.98
N LYS A 197 -29.93 -11.46 12.32
CA LYS A 197 -31.05 -10.71 11.74
C LYS A 197 -31.18 -9.29 12.33
N ASN A 198 -30.14 -8.80 12.98
CA ASN A 198 -30.13 -7.48 13.59
C ASN A 198 -30.04 -6.41 12.52
N THR A 199 -30.66 -5.25 12.76
CA THR A 199 -30.60 -4.06 11.89
C THR A 199 -29.25 -3.37 11.96
N THR A 200 -28.46 -3.61 13.00
CA THR A 200 -27.13 -3.06 13.22
C THR A 200 -26.12 -4.16 13.41
N TYR A 201 -24.87 -3.88 13.03
CA TYR A 201 -23.76 -4.82 13.24
C TYR A 201 -23.43 -4.94 14.74
N ASP A 202 -23.27 -6.17 15.21
CA ASP A 202 -22.85 -6.45 16.59
C ASP A 202 -21.31 -6.40 16.69
N TRP A 203 -20.79 -5.27 17.22
CA TRP A 203 -19.37 -5.00 17.29
C TRP A 203 -18.67 -5.78 18.39
N ASN A 204 -17.80 -6.71 18.00
CA ASN A 204 -16.95 -7.42 18.95
C ASN A 204 -15.78 -6.52 19.38
N VAL A 205 -15.82 -6.05 20.61
CA VAL A 205 -14.80 -5.15 21.20
C VAL A 205 -13.41 -5.78 21.30
N THR A 206 -13.32 -7.12 21.37
CA THR A 206 -12.05 -7.85 21.45
C THR A 206 -11.45 -8.13 20.07
N SER A 207 -12.19 -7.91 18.98
CA SER A 207 -11.69 -8.14 17.62
C SER A 207 -10.45 -7.30 17.35
N THR A 208 -9.42 -7.93 16.81
CA THR A 208 -8.21 -7.24 16.31
C THR A 208 -8.25 -6.98 14.81
N TYR A 209 -9.31 -7.41 14.11
CA TYR A 209 -9.51 -7.23 12.68
C TYR A 209 -10.52 -6.14 12.33
N ILE A 210 -11.63 -6.08 13.07
CA ILE A 210 -12.73 -5.16 12.81
C ILE A 210 -13.09 -4.44 14.11
N LYS A 211 -13.09 -3.10 14.08
CA LYS A 211 -13.48 -2.26 15.21
C LYS A 211 -14.50 -1.22 14.78
N HIS A 212 -15.38 -0.85 15.71
CA HIS A 212 -16.29 0.28 15.50
C HIS A 212 -15.48 1.52 15.12
N PRO A 213 -15.74 2.13 13.95
CA PRO A 213 -14.96 3.27 13.50
C PRO A 213 -15.30 4.53 14.32
N PRO A 214 -14.30 5.34 14.68
CA PRO A 214 -14.51 6.51 15.54
C PRO A 214 -15.22 7.67 14.83
N PHE A 215 -15.37 7.60 13.50
CA PHE A 215 -15.92 8.69 12.69
C PHE A 215 -17.42 8.91 12.89
N PHE A 216 -18.14 7.90 13.39
CA PHE A 216 -19.60 7.92 13.58
C PHE A 216 -20.01 8.19 15.03
N ASN A 217 -19.09 8.64 15.89
CA ASN A 217 -19.45 9.02 17.24
C ASN A 217 -20.14 10.39 17.24
N PRO A 218 -21.44 10.49 17.63
CA PRO A 218 -22.18 11.75 17.62
C PRO A 218 -21.66 12.80 18.63
N GLU A 219 -20.82 12.37 19.58
CA GLU A 219 -20.16 13.26 20.53
C GLU A 219 -18.99 14.01 19.92
N ASN A 220 -18.45 13.57 18.79
CA ASN A 220 -17.36 14.21 18.07
C ASN A 220 -17.89 15.45 17.31
N LYS A 221 -18.16 16.54 18.04
CA LYS A 221 -18.51 17.81 17.40
C LYS A 221 -17.28 18.39 16.72
N PHE A 222 -17.37 18.58 15.42
CA PHE A 222 -16.37 19.32 14.66
C PHE A 222 -16.63 20.82 14.85
N GLU A 223 -15.65 21.54 15.35
CA GLU A 223 -15.71 22.99 15.45
C GLU A 223 -14.87 23.63 14.34
N LEU A 224 -15.52 24.47 13.55
CA LEU A 224 -14.84 25.29 12.55
C LEU A 224 -14.20 26.50 13.25
N LYS A 225 -12.96 26.31 13.69
CA LYS A 225 -12.17 27.34 14.38
C LYS A 225 -10.80 27.48 13.75
N ASP A 226 -10.23 28.66 13.88
CA ASP A 226 -8.86 28.94 13.47
C ASP A 226 -7.88 27.93 14.11
N ILE A 227 -6.78 27.66 13.43
CA ILE A 227 -5.73 26.79 13.91
C ILE A 227 -4.67 27.71 14.54
N SER A 228 -4.35 27.51 15.81
CA SER A 228 -3.40 28.33 16.54
C SER A 228 -2.22 27.50 17.00
N ASP A 229 -1.01 27.98 16.71
CA ASP A 229 0.28 27.42 17.16
C ASP A 229 0.44 25.90 16.97
N ALA A 230 -0.13 25.39 15.86
CA ALA A 230 -0.05 24.00 15.50
C ALA A 230 1.42 23.59 15.25
N ARG A 231 1.81 22.40 15.68
CA ARG A 231 3.13 21.86 15.42
C ARG A 231 3.19 21.15 14.07
N ILE A 232 4.35 21.20 13.43
CA ILE A 232 4.61 20.48 12.19
C ILE A 232 4.93 19.02 12.56
N LEU A 233 3.98 18.11 12.28
CA LEU A 233 4.14 16.69 12.56
C LEU A 233 5.10 16.02 11.57
N ALA A 234 5.07 16.44 10.31
CA ALA A 234 5.97 15.97 9.28
C ALA A 234 6.24 17.06 8.22
N LEU A 235 7.50 17.18 7.80
CA LEU A 235 7.98 18.03 6.73
C LEU A 235 8.46 17.16 5.58
N LEU A 236 7.63 17.06 4.54
CA LEU A 236 7.80 16.07 3.47
C LEU A 236 8.27 16.70 2.16
N GLY A 237 8.87 15.88 1.31
CA GLY A 237 9.31 16.27 -0.04
C GLY A 237 8.18 16.27 -1.07
N ASP A 238 8.58 16.25 -2.35
CA ASP A 238 7.69 16.16 -3.50
C ASP A 238 7.26 14.71 -3.74
N SER A 239 6.16 14.54 -4.48
CA SER A 239 5.64 13.24 -4.95
C SER A 239 5.46 12.20 -3.84
N VAL A 240 5.08 12.65 -2.64
CA VAL A 240 4.72 11.74 -1.55
C VAL A 240 3.41 11.05 -1.90
N THR A 241 3.50 9.74 -2.16
CA THR A 241 2.36 8.95 -2.65
C THR A 241 1.42 8.55 -1.52
N THR A 242 0.20 8.17 -1.88
CA THR A 242 -0.75 7.55 -0.94
C THR A 242 -0.23 6.23 -0.36
N ASP A 243 0.72 5.56 -1.02
CA ASP A 243 1.40 4.37 -0.51
C ASP A 243 2.46 4.69 0.55
N HIS A 244 3.01 5.91 0.55
CA HIS A 244 3.86 6.40 1.64
C HIS A 244 3.05 6.74 2.89
N ILE A 245 1.83 7.27 2.71
CA ILE A 245 0.98 7.76 3.78
C ILE A 245 0.16 6.61 4.41
N SER A 246 -0.60 5.89 3.58
CA SER A 246 -1.44 4.78 4.03
C SER A 246 -0.61 3.52 4.26
N PRO A 247 -0.77 2.84 5.38
CA PRO A 247 0.01 1.63 5.65
C PRO A 247 -0.35 0.50 4.68
N ALA A 248 0.67 -0.26 4.29
CA ALA A 248 0.56 -1.45 3.46
C ALA A 248 1.63 -2.48 3.85
N GLY A 249 1.47 -3.71 3.38
CA GLY A 249 2.40 -4.80 3.64
C GLY A 249 2.27 -5.40 5.04
N SER A 250 3.26 -6.17 5.45
CA SER A 250 3.29 -6.87 6.74
C SER A 250 3.48 -5.91 7.91
N ILE A 251 2.92 -6.27 9.06
CA ILE A 251 3.08 -5.52 10.31
C ILE A 251 4.36 -6.02 10.99
N LYS A 252 5.29 -5.11 11.26
CA LYS A 252 6.54 -5.43 11.98
C LYS A 252 6.30 -5.53 13.48
N GLU A 253 7.02 -6.44 14.15
CA GLU A 253 6.90 -6.67 15.57
C GLU A 253 7.35 -5.45 16.40
N ASP A 254 8.41 -4.79 15.95
CA ASP A 254 9.01 -3.60 16.56
C ASP A 254 8.30 -2.28 16.20
N SER A 255 7.11 -2.35 15.56
CA SER A 255 6.32 -1.19 15.20
C SER A 255 5.23 -0.88 16.24
N PRO A 256 4.69 0.36 16.28
CA PRO A 256 3.54 0.68 17.13
C PRO A 256 2.32 -0.22 16.89
N ALA A 257 2.11 -0.68 15.65
CA ALA A 257 1.05 -1.63 15.32
C ALA A 257 1.37 -3.05 15.81
N GLY A 258 2.64 -3.46 15.77
CA GLY A 258 3.10 -4.72 16.33
C GLY A 258 2.93 -4.76 17.84
N ALA A 259 3.38 -3.73 18.55
CA ALA A 259 3.18 -3.59 19.99
C ALA A 259 1.69 -3.66 20.37
N TYR A 260 0.81 -2.96 19.64
CA TYR A 260 -0.64 -3.03 19.83
C TYR A 260 -1.21 -4.46 19.72
N LEU A 261 -0.68 -5.27 18.81
CA LEU A 261 -1.10 -6.68 18.64
C LEU A 261 -0.52 -7.59 19.73
N THR A 262 0.74 -7.39 20.10
CA THR A 262 1.42 -8.13 21.17
C THR A 262 0.72 -7.91 22.52
N ASP A 263 0.34 -6.67 22.84
CA ASP A 263 -0.44 -6.33 24.04
C ASP A 263 -1.79 -7.07 24.11
N ARG A 264 -2.32 -7.49 22.94
CA ARG A 264 -3.54 -8.28 22.80
C ARG A 264 -3.27 -9.77 22.66
N GLN A 265 -2.06 -10.22 23.01
CA GLN A 265 -1.65 -11.62 22.99
C GLN A 265 -1.71 -12.26 21.59
N ILE A 266 -1.62 -11.47 20.51
CA ILE A 266 -1.48 -11.98 19.15
C ILE A 266 -0.02 -12.30 18.90
N ASN A 267 0.27 -13.54 18.53
CA ASN A 267 1.61 -13.95 18.16
C ASN A 267 2.04 -13.26 16.86
N SER A 268 3.32 -12.88 16.75
CA SER A 268 3.87 -12.18 15.57
C SER A 268 3.62 -12.92 14.24
N ARG A 269 3.61 -14.25 14.25
CA ARG A 269 3.24 -15.09 13.09
C ARG A 269 1.80 -14.85 12.58
N ASN A 270 0.93 -14.34 13.45
CA ASN A 270 -0.49 -14.08 13.17
C ASN A 270 -0.79 -12.59 12.99
N PHE A 271 0.24 -11.74 12.90
CA PHE A 271 0.03 -10.31 12.68
C PHE A 271 -0.63 -10.03 11.33
N ASN A 272 -0.30 -10.82 10.32
CA ASN A 272 -0.74 -10.62 8.95
C ASN A 272 -0.30 -9.26 8.39
N SER A 273 -1.09 -8.68 7.50
CA SER A 273 -0.79 -7.40 6.88
C SER A 273 -1.74 -6.29 7.34
N TYR A 274 -1.33 -5.04 7.16
CA TYR A 274 -2.22 -3.88 7.32
C TYR A 274 -3.48 -4.00 6.46
N GLY A 275 -3.34 -4.54 5.24
CA GLY A 275 -4.48 -4.79 4.34
C GLY A 275 -5.51 -5.75 4.93
N SER A 276 -5.09 -6.82 5.60
CA SER A 276 -5.98 -7.78 6.27
C SER A 276 -6.72 -7.16 7.46
N ARG A 277 -6.10 -6.18 8.12
CA ARG A 277 -6.62 -5.52 9.33
C ARG A 277 -7.16 -4.12 9.08
N ARG A 278 -7.38 -3.73 7.82
CA ARG A 278 -7.85 -2.39 7.45
C ARG A 278 -9.19 -1.98 8.06
N GLY A 279 -9.97 -2.93 8.56
CA GLY A 279 -11.18 -2.69 9.35
C GLY A 279 -10.91 -2.32 10.81
N ASN A 280 -9.65 -2.29 11.25
CA ASN A 280 -9.24 -1.87 12.57
C ASN A 280 -8.46 -0.54 12.50
N HIS A 281 -9.13 0.56 12.82
CA HIS A 281 -8.54 1.89 12.76
C HIS A 281 -7.35 2.07 13.71
N GLU A 282 -7.33 1.36 14.84
CA GLU A 282 -6.23 1.39 15.80
C GLU A 282 -4.91 0.88 15.19
N ILE A 283 -4.98 -0.15 14.36
CA ILE A 283 -3.81 -0.67 13.65
C ILE A 283 -3.42 0.26 12.51
N MET A 284 -4.41 0.72 11.74
CA MET A 284 -4.15 1.55 10.56
C MET A 284 -3.54 2.90 10.92
N MET A 285 -4.03 3.57 11.98
CA MET A 285 -3.42 4.84 12.41
C MET A 285 -1.97 4.68 12.89
N ARG A 286 -1.62 3.53 13.47
CA ARG A 286 -0.26 3.23 13.93
C ARG A 286 0.73 2.98 12.79
N GLY A 287 0.22 2.63 11.62
CA GLY A 287 1.01 2.47 10.41
C GLY A 287 0.96 3.66 9.44
N THR A 288 0.17 4.68 9.76
CA THR A 288 0.09 5.88 8.91
C THR A 288 1.41 6.64 8.97
N PHE A 289 1.94 7.00 7.79
CA PHE A 289 3.29 7.54 7.58
C PHE A 289 4.43 6.62 8.03
N ALA A 290 4.21 5.32 8.22
CA ALA A 290 5.25 4.39 8.64
C ALA A 290 5.96 3.67 7.48
N ASN A 291 5.78 4.12 6.24
CA ASN A 291 6.48 3.55 5.10
C ASN A 291 8.00 3.74 5.26
N ILE A 292 8.77 2.68 4.99
CA ILE A 292 10.23 2.64 5.16
C ILE A 292 10.98 3.64 4.26
N ARG A 293 10.34 4.18 3.23
CA ARG A 293 10.93 5.13 2.27
C ARG A 293 10.54 6.58 2.51
N ILE A 294 9.67 6.81 3.47
CA ILE A 294 9.31 8.20 3.80
C ILE A 294 10.53 8.93 4.38
N LYS A 295 10.73 10.17 3.92
CA LYS A 295 11.80 11.03 4.42
C LYS A 295 11.17 12.26 5.05
N ASN A 296 11.19 12.32 6.36
CA ASN A 296 10.76 13.49 7.11
C ASN A 296 11.96 14.42 7.32
N LYS A 297 11.92 15.59 6.67
CA LYS A 297 13.01 16.57 6.70
C LYS A 297 13.23 17.25 8.06
N ILE A 298 12.39 16.98 9.06
CA ILE A 298 12.63 17.36 10.46
C ILE A 298 13.83 16.60 11.03
N LEU A 299 14.13 15.43 10.44
CA LEU A 299 15.25 14.59 10.86
C LEU A 299 16.27 14.48 9.72
N ASP A 300 17.53 14.68 10.05
CA ASP A 300 18.63 14.52 9.11
C ASP A 300 18.94 13.04 8.87
N ASN A 301 18.94 12.65 7.58
CA ASN A 301 19.35 11.31 7.13
C ASN A 301 18.58 10.12 7.74
N VAL A 302 17.36 10.34 8.21
CA VAL A 302 16.48 9.28 8.74
C VAL A 302 15.42 8.93 7.69
N GLU A 303 15.36 7.66 7.30
CA GLU A 303 14.28 7.10 6.49
C GLU A 303 13.31 6.32 7.38
N GLY A 304 12.03 6.27 6.97
CA GLY A 304 10.96 5.61 7.71
C GLY A 304 10.05 6.59 8.44
N GLY A 305 9.06 6.03 9.14
CA GLY A 305 7.99 6.79 9.78
C GLY A 305 8.37 7.47 11.08
N TYR A 306 9.45 8.22 11.10
CA TYR A 306 9.97 8.91 12.29
C TYR A 306 9.82 10.42 12.19
N THR A 307 9.73 11.06 13.37
CA THR A 307 9.73 12.50 13.54
C THR A 307 10.37 12.88 14.86
N LYS A 308 10.51 14.16 15.13
CA LYS A 308 10.88 14.70 16.43
C LYS A 308 9.65 15.29 17.11
N SER A 309 9.37 14.85 18.34
CA SER A 309 8.42 15.54 19.19
C SER A 309 9.07 16.77 19.82
N PHE A 310 8.43 17.93 19.69
CA PHE A 310 8.89 19.16 20.33
C PHE A 310 8.33 19.38 21.75
N ILE A 311 7.55 18.39 22.27
CA ILE A 311 7.15 18.31 23.66
C ILE A 311 8.25 17.64 24.46
N SER A 312 8.58 16.39 24.12
CA SER A 312 9.62 15.60 24.81
C SER A 312 11.02 15.83 24.27
N ASN A 313 11.16 16.56 23.15
CA ASN A 313 12.41 16.80 22.42
C ASN A 313 13.13 15.52 21.99
N LYS A 314 12.38 14.44 21.67
CA LYS A 314 12.89 13.12 21.30
C LYS A 314 12.50 12.75 19.88
N GLN A 315 13.37 11.97 19.22
CA GLN A 315 13.02 11.26 18.00
C GLN A 315 12.18 10.04 18.35
N MET A 316 11.06 9.86 17.64
CA MET A 316 10.14 8.75 17.83
C MET A 316 9.33 8.49 16.56
N SER A 317 8.46 7.48 16.55
CA SER A 317 7.56 7.28 15.44
C SER A 317 6.58 8.45 15.30
N ILE A 318 6.14 8.72 14.06
CA ILE A 318 5.13 9.76 13.79
C ILE A 318 3.85 9.51 14.61
N TYR A 319 3.47 8.23 14.79
CA TYR A 319 2.35 7.85 15.62
C TYR A 319 2.52 8.28 17.09
N GLU A 320 3.67 7.96 17.70
CA GLU A 320 3.94 8.30 19.10
C GLU A 320 3.96 9.83 19.33
N ALA A 321 4.63 10.57 18.44
CA ALA A 321 4.64 12.02 18.49
C ALA A 321 3.24 12.61 18.35
N ALA A 322 2.43 12.09 17.43
CA ALA A 322 1.04 12.49 17.27
C ALA A 322 0.22 12.25 18.55
N GLN A 323 0.46 11.12 19.26
CA GLN A 323 -0.20 10.84 20.53
C GLN A 323 0.23 11.81 21.64
N GLU A 324 1.49 12.23 21.67
CA GLU A 324 1.96 13.27 22.62
C GLU A 324 1.24 14.60 22.36
N TYR A 325 1.12 15.04 21.10
CA TYR A 325 0.42 16.27 20.73
C TYR A 325 -1.08 16.21 21.04
N ILE A 326 -1.76 15.11 20.72
CA ILE A 326 -3.18 14.91 21.04
C ILE A 326 -3.42 14.98 22.55
N LYS A 327 -2.62 14.29 23.36
CA LYS A 327 -2.72 14.32 24.83
C LYS A 327 -2.48 15.70 25.41
N SER A 328 -1.64 16.50 24.76
CA SER A 328 -1.34 17.88 25.17
C SER A 328 -2.29 18.92 24.57
N ASN A 329 -3.34 18.47 23.83
CA ASN A 329 -4.28 19.33 23.14
C ASN A 329 -3.62 20.35 22.18
N ILE A 330 -2.56 19.91 21.50
CA ILE A 330 -1.83 20.70 20.50
C ILE A 330 -2.23 20.21 19.11
N ASP A 331 -2.76 21.12 18.30
CA ASP A 331 -3.07 20.85 16.90
C ASP A 331 -1.79 20.56 16.10
N THR A 332 -1.89 19.74 15.06
CA THR A 332 -0.76 19.48 14.18
C THR A 332 -1.10 19.74 12.71
N VAL A 333 -0.06 20.04 11.94
CA VAL A 333 -0.12 20.19 10.48
C VAL A 333 0.97 19.38 9.80
N ILE A 334 0.78 19.09 8.51
CA ILE A 334 1.79 18.51 7.65
C ILE A 334 2.16 19.54 6.60
N ILE A 335 3.45 19.67 6.31
CA ILE A 335 3.96 20.48 5.21
C ILE A 335 4.60 19.55 4.19
N ALA A 336 4.24 19.70 2.91
CA ALA A 336 4.71 18.85 1.83
C ALA A 336 5.08 19.67 0.58
N GLY A 337 5.73 19.03 -0.38
CA GLY A 337 6.06 19.62 -1.67
C GLY A 337 4.98 19.40 -2.72
N LYS A 338 5.40 19.21 -3.97
CA LYS A 338 4.53 19.03 -5.13
C LYS A 338 3.88 17.64 -5.16
N GLU A 339 2.71 17.55 -5.80
CA GLU A 339 2.00 16.29 -6.09
C GLU A 339 1.72 15.44 -4.84
N TYR A 340 1.36 16.07 -3.73
CA TYR A 340 1.06 15.36 -2.49
C TYR A 340 -0.14 14.44 -2.65
N GLY A 341 0.03 13.17 -2.30
CA GLY A 341 -1.01 12.15 -2.36
C GLY A 341 -1.17 11.49 -3.74
N THR A 342 -0.18 11.61 -4.63
CA THR A 342 -0.18 10.92 -5.92
C THR A 342 -0.21 9.40 -5.77
N GLY A 343 -0.56 8.69 -6.83
CA GLY A 343 -0.60 7.23 -6.84
C GLY A 343 -2.01 6.64 -6.75
N SER A 344 -2.16 5.50 -6.06
CA SER A 344 -3.44 4.80 -5.91
C SER A 344 -4.42 5.59 -5.04
N SER A 345 -5.72 5.53 -5.38
CA SER A 345 -6.76 6.09 -4.50
C SER A 345 -6.83 5.28 -3.20
N ARG A 346 -6.49 5.91 -2.08
CA ARG A 346 -6.51 5.32 -0.74
C ARG A 346 -7.08 6.30 0.26
N ASP A 347 -8.30 6.02 0.71
CA ASP A 347 -8.99 6.78 1.74
C ASP A 347 -8.25 6.73 3.09
N TRP A 348 -7.59 5.61 3.41
CA TRP A 348 -6.77 5.50 4.62
C TRP A 348 -5.61 6.49 4.69
N ALA A 349 -5.14 7.01 3.56
CA ALA A 349 -4.16 8.10 3.57
C ALA A 349 -4.73 9.38 4.21
N ALA A 350 -6.03 9.65 4.05
CA ALA A 350 -6.71 10.78 4.70
C ALA A 350 -7.25 10.41 6.09
N LYS A 351 -7.86 9.22 6.25
CA LYS A 351 -8.35 8.71 7.55
C LYS A 351 -7.25 8.65 8.59
N GLY A 352 -6.12 8.05 8.25
CA GLY A 352 -4.96 7.97 9.14
C GLY A 352 -4.43 9.35 9.51
N THR A 353 -4.29 10.24 8.55
CA THR A 353 -3.89 11.64 8.77
C THR A 353 -4.82 12.33 9.79
N ARG A 354 -6.13 12.19 9.62
CA ARG A 354 -7.12 12.74 10.59
C ARG A 354 -6.97 12.13 11.98
N LEU A 355 -6.82 10.80 12.07
CA LEU A 355 -6.70 10.07 13.34
C LEU A 355 -5.42 10.41 14.10
N LEU A 356 -4.39 10.86 13.41
CA LEU A 356 -3.16 11.40 14.02
C LEU A 356 -3.30 12.86 14.50
N GLY A 357 -4.51 13.43 14.48
CA GLY A 357 -4.76 14.79 14.97
C GLY A 357 -4.35 15.91 14.00
N VAL A 358 -4.05 15.58 12.74
CA VAL A 358 -3.67 16.59 11.75
C VAL A 358 -4.89 17.38 11.32
N ARG A 359 -4.81 18.71 11.47
CA ARG A 359 -5.88 19.66 11.12
C ARG A 359 -5.80 20.14 9.68
N ALA A 360 -4.60 20.35 9.19
CA ALA A 360 -4.36 20.82 7.83
C ALA A 360 -3.13 20.19 7.21
N VAL A 361 -3.14 20.08 5.88
CA VAL A 361 -1.98 19.77 5.07
C VAL A 361 -1.69 20.96 4.17
N ILE A 362 -0.47 21.47 4.22
CA ILE A 362 0.01 22.59 3.42
C ILE A 362 0.99 22.02 2.38
N SER A 363 0.72 22.17 1.10
CA SER A 363 1.59 21.63 0.04
C SER A 363 1.73 22.59 -1.13
N GLU A 364 2.70 22.34 -2.01
CA GLU A 364 2.85 23.10 -3.25
C GLU A 364 1.80 22.71 -4.30
N SER A 365 1.35 21.44 -4.28
CA SER A 365 0.21 20.96 -5.06
C SER A 365 -0.30 19.62 -4.54
N PHE A 366 -1.55 19.28 -4.86
CA PHE A 366 -2.20 18.04 -4.46
C PHE A 366 -2.58 17.18 -5.66
N GLU A 367 -2.52 15.87 -5.47
CA GLU A 367 -3.27 14.96 -6.33
C GLU A 367 -4.79 15.11 -6.05
N ARG A 368 -5.58 15.13 -7.11
CA ARG A 368 -7.00 15.48 -7.08
C ARG A 368 -7.82 14.60 -6.12
N ILE A 369 -7.65 13.28 -6.18
CA ILE A 369 -8.46 12.34 -5.38
C ILE A 369 -8.07 12.45 -3.90
N HIS A 370 -6.77 12.52 -3.62
CA HIS A 370 -6.29 12.63 -2.24
C HIS A 370 -6.74 13.94 -1.58
N ARG A 371 -6.70 15.06 -2.33
CA ARG A 371 -7.25 16.35 -1.89
C ARG A 371 -8.72 16.22 -1.45
N SER A 372 -9.54 15.58 -2.29
CA SER A 372 -10.95 15.35 -1.97
C SER A 372 -11.13 14.42 -0.75
N ASN A 373 -10.30 13.39 -0.61
CA ASN A 373 -10.32 12.50 0.54
C ASN A 373 -9.97 13.23 1.85
N LEU A 374 -9.00 14.15 1.83
CA LEU A 374 -8.65 14.98 2.99
C LEU A 374 -9.88 15.79 3.47
N ILE A 375 -10.57 16.44 2.54
CA ILE A 375 -11.80 17.21 2.85
C ILE A 375 -12.87 16.28 3.43
N GLY A 376 -13.09 15.13 2.79
CA GLY A 376 -14.06 14.13 3.25
C GLY A 376 -13.77 13.55 4.64
N MET A 377 -12.55 13.73 5.13
CA MET A 377 -12.14 13.34 6.48
C MET A 377 -11.99 14.54 7.43
N GLY A 378 -12.35 15.75 7.02
CA GLY A 378 -12.24 16.96 7.84
C GLY A 378 -10.81 17.45 8.05
N VAL A 379 -9.90 17.15 7.13
CA VAL A 379 -8.53 17.68 7.07
C VAL A 379 -8.47 18.77 6.00
N LEU A 380 -7.98 19.96 6.35
CA LEU A 380 -7.97 21.12 5.46
C LEU A 380 -6.79 21.05 4.47
N PRO A 381 -7.02 20.94 3.16
CA PRO A 381 -5.94 21.04 2.18
C PRO A 381 -5.69 22.52 1.84
N LEU A 382 -4.44 22.95 1.98
CA LEU A 382 -3.96 24.31 1.73
C LEU A 382 -2.78 24.30 0.77
N GLU A 383 -2.72 25.26 -0.13
CA GLU A 383 -1.69 25.37 -1.15
C GLU A 383 -0.90 26.65 -1.01
N PHE A 384 0.43 26.56 -1.10
CA PHE A 384 1.29 27.71 -1.15
C PHE A 384 0.98 28.59 -2.37
N MET A 385 1.21 29.90 -2.24
CA MET A 385 0.95 30.89 -3.28
C MET A 385 2.24 31.58 -3.71
N ASN A 386 2.26 32.15 -4.91
CA ASN A 386 3.32 33.06 -5.38
C ASN A 386 4.74 32.50 -5.28
N ASP A 387 4.93 31.24 -5.68
CA ASP A 387 6.22 30.52 -5.60
C ASP A 387 6.73 30.32 -4.15
N GLU A 388 5.92 30.64 -3.14
CA GLU A 388 6.23 30.29 -1.76
C GLU A 388 6.24 28.76 -1.61
N ASN A 389 7.21 28.26 -0.89
CA ASN A 389 7.31 26.84 -0.55
C ASN A 389 8.18 26.65 0.69
N LYS A 390 8.23 25.42 1.19
CA LYS A 390 9.01 25.10 2.39
C LYS A 390 10.49 25.49 2.29
N THR A 391 11.08 25.48 1.10
CA THR A 391 12.50 25.80 0.88
C THR A 391 12.72 27.30 0.88
N ASN A 392 11.94 28.07 0.11
CA ASN A 392 12.06 29.52 0.05
C ASN A 392 11.70 30.19 1.39
N LEU A 393 10.78 29.58 2.13
CA LEU A 393 10.41 29.99 3.47
C LEU A 393 11.37 29.47 4.54
N ASN A 394 12.40 28.70 4.18
CA ASN A 394 13.35 28.09 5.10
C ASN A 394 12.64 27.46 6.33
N ILE A 395 11.69 26.54 6.06
CA ILE A 395 10.96 25.80 7.10
C ILE A 395 11.79 24.58 7.47
N LEU A 396 12.10 24.46 8.76
CA LEU A 396 12.93 23.39 9.32
C LEU A 396 12.11 22.33 10.07
N GLY A 397 10.87 22.69 10.48
CA GLY A 397 9.92 21.79 11.13
C GLY A 397 9.77 22.00 12.64
N ASP A 398 10.53 22.91 13.24
CA ASP A 398 10.45 23.30 14.65
C ASP A 398 9.52 24.51 14.90
N GLU A 399 9.03 25.10 13.81
CA GLU A 399 8.11 26.23 13.84
C GLU A 399 6.72 25.84 14.38
N THR A 400 5.96 26.87 14.78
CA THR A 400 4.51 26.75 14.94
C THR A 400 3.78 27.46 13.82
N VAL A 401 2.62 26.94 13.46
CA VAL A 401 1.82 27.38 12.34
C VAL A 401 0.42 27.79 12.85
N SER A 402 0.02 29.04 12.58
CA SER A 402 -1.32 29.52 12.87
C SER A 402 -2.03 29.91 11.58
N ILE A 403 -3.28 29.48 11.41
CA ILE A 403 -4.10 29.72 10.21
C ILE A 403 -5.39 30.39 10.64
N PHE A 404 -5.67 31.55 10.05
CA PHE A 404 -6.76 32.42 10.42
C PHE A 404 -7.78 32.60 9.29
N GLY A 405 -9.05 32.85 9.67
CA GLY A 405 -10.15 33.12 8.74
C GLY A 405 -11.00 31.89 8.42
N LEU A 406 -10.90 30.83 9.21
CA LEU A 406 -11.69 29.62 8.95
C LEU A 406 -13.18 29.79 9.18
N SER A 407 -13.59 30.73 10.06
CA SER A 407 -15.01 31.02 10.31
C SER A 407 -15.75 31.53 9.06
N GLU A 408 -15.06 32.21 8.15
CA GLU A 408 -15.60 32.78 6.91
C GLU A 408 -15.25 31.94 5.65
N LEU A 409 -14.89 30.67 5.83
CA LEU A 409 -14.43 29.81 4.77
C LEU A 409 -15.43 29.68 3.62
N LYS A 410 -14.94 29.91 2.39
CA LYS A 410 -15.63 29.72 1.12
C LYS A 410 -14.73 28.95 0.17
N PRO A 411 -15.25 28.32 -0.89
CA PRO A 411 -14.41 27.68 -1.90
C PRO A 411 -13.33 28.62 -2.45
N GLY A 412 -12.08 28.15 -2.44
CA GLY A 412 -10.94 28.91 -2.95
C GLY A 412 -10.49 30.12 -2.14
N THR A 413 -10.99 30.32 -0.91
CA THR A 413 -10.61 31.43 -0.03
C THR A 413 -9.09 31.45 0.21
N LEU A 414 -8.53 32.67 0.25
CA LEU A 414 -7.14 32.89 0.69
C LEU A 414 -7.13 33.10 2.21
N LEU A 415 -6.50 32.20 2.91
CA LEU A 415 -6.36 32.23 4.37
C LEU A 415 -5.04 32.89 4.78
N SER A 416 -5.04 33.62 5.89
CA SER A 416 -3.81 34.15 6.48
C SER A 416 -3.12 33.06 7.27
N CYS A 417 -1.83 32.90 7.03
CA CYS A 417 -1.01 31.95 7.75
C CYS A 417 0.20 32.66 8.36
N LYS A 418 0.41 32.40 9.65
CA LYS A 418 1.57 32.87 10.39
C LYS A 418 2.44 31.69 10.78
N ILE A 419 3.69 31.71 10.37
CA ILE A 419 4.70 30.69 10.74
C ILE A 419 5.65 31.37 11.72
N ASN A 420 5.63 30.93 12.97
CA ASN A 420 6.47 31.43 14.03
C ASN A 420 7.77 30.60 14.07
N SER A 421 8.87 31.24 13.75
CA SER A 421 10.23 30.76 13.91
C SER A 421 11.07 31.87 14.58
N VAL A 422 12.40 31.84 14.44
CA VAL A 422 13.25 32.97 14.82
C VAL A 422 12.77 34.28 14.16
N GLU A 423 12.36 34.19 12.89
CA GLU A 423 11.69 35.27 12.16
C GLU A 423 10.24 34.89 11.88
N VAL A 424 9.31 35.74 12.22
CA VAL A 424 7.87 35.53 11.94
C VAL A 424 7.59 35.73 10.46
N LYS A 425 7.01 34.74 9.81
CA LYS A 425 6.61 34.80 8.41
C LYS A 425 5.09 34.86 8.30
N ASN A 426 4.58 35.86 7.58
CA ASN A 426 3.16 36.00 7.30
C ASN A 426 2.95 35.75 5.81
N ILE A 427 2.20 34.72 5.49
CA ILE A 427 1.92 34.29 4.12
C ILE A 427 0.43 34.13 3.87
N LYS A 428 0.05 33.97 2.62
CA LYS A 428 -1.31 33.59 2.23
C LYS A 428 -1.31 32.15 1.69
N LEU A 429 -2.26 31.38 2.13
CA LEU A 429 -2.50 30.02 1.66
C LEU A 429 -3.82 29.94 0.93
N LYS A 430 -3.86 29.26 -0.21
CA LYS A 430 -5.08 28.99 -0.95
C LYS A 430 -5.79 27.77 -0.35
N CYS A 431 -7.01 27.96 0.11
CA CYS A 431 -7.85 26.83 0.51
C CYS A 431 -8.27 26.02 -0.73
N ARG A 432 -8.00 24.74 -0.71
CA ARG A 432 -8.31 23.81 -1.80
C ARG A 432 -9.62 23.04 -1.55
N ILE A 433 -10.56 23.68 -0.90
CA ILE A 433 -11.98 23.34 -0.99
C ILE A 433 -12.49 24.06 -2.24
N ASP A 434 -12.83 23.33 -3.28
CA ASP A 434 -13.07 23.89 -4.61
C ASP A 434 -14.57 24.05 -4.90
N THR A 435 -15.46 23.40 -4.12
CA THR A 435 -16.91 23.43 -4.31
C THR A 435 -17.67 23.68 -3.01
N ASN A 436 -18.91 24.20 -3.13
CA ASN A 436 -19.80 24.37 -1.97
C ASN A 436 -20.12 23.03 -1.29
N LYS A 437 -20.23 21.95 -2.06
CA LYS A 437 -20.49 20.61 -1.50
C LYS A 437 -19.33 20.09 -0.65
N GLU A 438 -18.11 20.29 -1.11
CA GLU A 438 -16.92 20.00 -0.30
C GLU A 438 -16.86 20.84 0.97
N LEU A 439 -17.29 22.10 0.89
CA LEU A 439 -17.37 22.98 2.07
C LEU A 439 -18.38 22.48 3.11
N GLU A 440 -19.54 21.97 2.66
CA GLU A 440 -20.53 21.34 3.55
C GLU A 440 -19.93 20.14 4.27
N TYR A 441 -19.22 19.25 3.54
CA TYR A 441 -18.55 18.10 4.13
C TYR A 441 -17.51 18.55 5.17
N TYR A 442 -16.67 19.49 4.82
CA TYR A 442 -15.64 19.98 5.75
C TYR A 442 -16.26 20.59 7.02
N LYS A 443 -17.30 21.40 6.89
CA LYS A 443 -18.04 22.02 8.03
C LYS A 443 -18.72 20.98 8.92
N ALA A 444 -19.11 19.83 8.35
CA ALA A 444 -19.65 18.70 9.10
C ALA A 444 -18.57 17.86 9.82
N GLY A 445 -17.28 18.15 9.56
CA GLY A 445 -16.15 17.38 10.09
C GLY A 445 -15.77 16.18 9.23
N GLY A 446 -16.32 16.09 8.03
CA GLY A 446 -16.15 15.03 7.04
C GLY A 446 -17.47 14.58 6.42
N ILE A 447 -17.43 13.49 5.63
CA ILE A 447 -18.62 12.88 5.00
C ILE A 447 -19.31 11.97 6.00
#